data_a887f5fd6bce919a80f4b0b36162e5d6
#
_entry.id   a887f5fd6bce919a80f4b0b36162e5d6
#
_cell.length_a   1.000
_cell.length_b   1.000
_cell.length_c   1.000
_cell.angle_alpha   90.00
_cell.angle_beta   90.00
_cell.angle_gamma   90.00
#
_symmetry.space_group_name_H-M   'P 1'
#
loop_
_entity.id
_entity.type
_entity.pdbx_description
1 polymer ?
#
loop_
_entity_poly.entity_id
_entity_poly.type
_entity_poly.pdbx_seq_one_letter_code
_entity_poly.pdbx_strand_id
1 'polypeptide(L)'
;MPWTLSLLQPERIVLTEYLAPMTGGEVMTATRETVAFAREHEVCRFLSDCTRFAQVGTPFEVFELIRLYEVLQLPPGMRDAVLLPESDQAREDMRFYETASRNRGYDVRLFVDRQAAIDWLIR
;
A
#
# COMPACT_ATOMS: atom_id res chain seq x y z
N MET A 1 -9.40 -13.66 -7.42
CA MET A 1 -9.08 -12.79 -6.30
C MET A 1 -9.14 -11.34 -6.73
N PRO A 2 -9.64 -10.40 -5.91
CA PRO A 2 -9.78 -9.00 -6.33
C PRO A 2 -8.47 -8.21 -6.30
N TRP A 3 -7.34 -8.87 -6.18
CA TRP A 3 -6.03 -8.23 -6.28
C TRP A 3 -5.03 -9.14 -6.97
N THR A 4 -3.95 -8.54 -7.49
CA THR A 4 -2.83 -9.28 -8.07
C THR A 4 -1.51 -8.79 -7.48
N LEU A 5 -0.53 -9.67 -7.45
CA LEU A 5 0.83 -9.37 -7.00
C LEU A 5 1.80 -9.63 -8.13
N SER A 6 2.76 -8.74 -8.30
CA SER A 6 3.85 -8.94 -9.26
C SER A 6 5.11 -8.23 -8.79
N LEU A 7 6.25 -8.64 -9.32
CA LEU A 7 7.53 -8.00 -9.06
C LEU A 7 7.95 -7.23 -10.30
N LEU A 8 8.04 -5.91 -10.18
CA LEU A 8 8.52 -5.07 -11.27
C LEU A 8 10.05 -5.13 -11.31
N GLN A 9 10.58 -5.44 -12.48
CA GLN A 9 12.01 -5.50 -12.73
C GLN A 9 12.37 -4.51 -13.83
N PRO A 10 13.59 -3.94 -13.83
CA PRO A 10 14.70 -4.20 -12.91
C PRO A 10 14.62 -3.48 -11.57
N GLU A 11 13.62 -2.64 -11.35
CA GLU A 11 13.50 -1.75 -10.18
C GLU A 11 13.36 -2.50 -8.86
N ARG A 12 12.86 -3.73 -8.89
CA ARG A 12 12.60 -4.58 -7.73
C ARG A 12 11.58 -3.93 -6.80
N ILE A 13 10.38 -3.77 -7.34
CA ILE A 13 9.22 -3.19 -6.65
C ILE A 13 8.11 -4.24 -6.61
N VAL A 14 7.53 -4.47 -5.44
CA VAL A 14 6.35 -5.32 -5.33
C VAL A 14 5.13 -4.48 -5.67
N LEU A 15 4.46 -4.85 -6.76
CA LEU A 15 3.22 -4.19 -7.19
C LEU A 15 2.02 -5.00 -6.72
N THR A 16 1.14 -4.36 -5.96
CA THR A 16 -0.18 -4.89 -5.62
C THR A 16 -1.22 -4.07 -6.38
N GLU A 17 -1.97 -4.73 -7.27
CA GLU A 17 -3.06 -4.08 -7.98
C GLU A 17 -4.38 -4.54 -7.38
N TYR A 18 -5.15 -3.60 -6.85
CA TYR A 18 -6.50 -3.87 -6.36
C TYR A 18 -7.48 -3.67 -7.51
N LEU A 19 -8.13 -4.75 -7.94
CA LEU A 19 -8.90 -4.79 -9.18
C LEU A 19 -10.38 -4.44 -9.00
N ALA A 20 -10.83 -4.33 -7.75
CA ALA A 20 -12.22 -4.07 -7.40
C ALA A 20 -12.30 -3.44 -6.02
N PRO A 21 -13.44 -2.85 -5.63
CA PRO A 21 -13.63 -2.41 -4.25
C PRO A 21 -13.41 -3.57 -3.27
N MET A 22 -12.76 -3.29 -2.15
CA MET A 22 -12.31 -4.28 -1.19
C MET A 22 -12.94 -4.04 0.17
N THR A 23 -13.27 -5.12 0.87
CA THR A 23 -13.62 -5.04 2.29
C THR A 23 -12.35 -4.88 3.12
N GLY A 24 -12.48 -4.45 4.37
CA GLY A 24 -11.34 -4.36 5.30
C GLY A 24 -10.64 -5.71 5.48
N GLY A 25 -11.42 -6.80 5.58
CA GLY A 25 -10.84 -8.15 5.70
C GLY A 25 -10.05 -8.57 4.47
N GLU A 26 -10.53 -8.22 3.29
CA GLU A 26 -9.81 -8.50 2.04
C GLU A 26 -8.51 -7.70 1.95
N VAL A 27 -8.51 -6.45 2.38
CA VAL A 27 -7.29 -5.64 2.42
C VAL A 27 -6.27 -6.26 3.37
N MET A 28 -6.70 -6.75 4.53
CA MET A 28 -5.82 -7.40 5.49
C MET A 28 -5.20 -8.67 4.89
N THR A 29 -6.00 -9.47 4.20
CA THR A 29 -5.51 -10.69 3.54
C THR A 29 -4.50 -10.35 2.44
N ALA A 30 -4.83 -9.36 1.59
CA ALA A 30 -3.94 -8.90 0.53
C ALA A 30 -2.62 -8.39 1.10
N THR A 31 -2.66 -7.69 2.23
CA THR A 31 -1.46 -7.18 2.89
C THR A 31 -0.57 -8.31 3.37
N ARG A 32 -1.14 -9.34 4.00
CA ARG A 32 -0.35 -10.50 4.41
C ARG A 32 0.32 -11.18 3.25
N GLU A 33 -0.39 -11.36 2.15
CA GLU A 33 0.16 -11.98 0.95
C GLU A 33 1.24 -11.11 0.31
N THR A 34 1.02 -9.79 0.28
CA THR A 34 1.99 -8.84 -0.26
C THR A 34 3.30 -8.88 0.52
N VAL A 35 3.22 -8.87 1.85
CA VAL A 35 4.41 -8.92 2.71
C VAL A 35 5.15 -10.25 2.57
N ALA A 36 4.42 -11.37 2.50
CA ALA A 36 5.04 -12.68 2.29
C ALA A 36 5.76 -12.73 0.94
N PHE A 37 5.14 -12.21 -0.11
CA PHE A 37 5.74 -12.13 -1.44
C PHE A 37 7.00 -11.27 -1.43
N ALA A 38 6.95 -10.13 -0.75
CA ALA A 38 8.10 -9.23 -0.64
C ALA A 38 9.28 -9.89 0.09
N ARG A 39 9.01 -10.62 1.15
CA ARG A 39 10.05 -11.35 1.89
C ARG A 39 10.67 -12.45 1.06
N GLU A 40 9.86 -13.17 0.31
CA GLU A 40 10.34 -14.21 -0.60
C GLU A 40 11.32 -13.65 -1.63
N HIS A 41 11.08 -12.43 -2.10
CA HIS A 41 11.92 -11.77 -3.10
C HIS A 41 12.94 -10.79 -2.49
N GLU A 42 12.97 -10.66 -1.16
CA GLU A 42 13.88 -9.76 -0.44
C GLU A 42 13.75 -8.30 -0.90
N VAL A 43 12.51 -7.82 -1.00
CA VAL A 43 12.17 -6.47 -1.47
C VAL A 43 11.40 -5.73 -0.39
N CYS A 44 11.71 -4.44 -0.21
CA CYS A 44 11.04 -3.56 0.76
C CYS A 44 10.44 -2.32 0.09
N ARG A 45 10.21 -2.37 -1.21
CA ARG A 45 9.59 -1.29 -1.99
C ARG A 45 8.25 -1.77 -2.50
N PHE A 46 7.20 -1.03 -2.17
CA PHE A 46 5.82 -1.42 -2.51
C PHE A 46 5.17 -0.34 -3.35
N LEU A 47 4.48 -0.76 -4.40
CA LEU A 47 3.60 0.11 -5.17
C LEU A 47 2.19 -0.45 -5.04
N SER A 48 1.32 0.31 -4.37
CA SER A 48 -0.05 -0.10 -4.10
C SER A 48 -0.97 0.66 -5.04
N ASP A 49 -1.53 -0.02 -6.03
CA ASP A 49 -2.44 0.59 -6.99
C ASP A 49 -3.86 0.54 -6.44
N CYS A 50 -4.29 1.65 -5.84
CA CYS A 50 -5.62 1.82 -5.24
C CYS A 50 -6.56 2.63 -6.14
N THR A 51 -6.23 2.78 -7.42
CA THR A 51 -7.01 3.63 -8.34
C THR A 51 -8.47 3.17 -8.49
N ARG A 52 -8.76 1.91 -8.19
CA ARG A 52 -10.12 1.35 -8.30
C ARG A 52 -10.90 1.34 -6.98
N PHE A 53 -10.33 1.89 -5.91
CA PHE A 53 -11.05 1.99 -4.64
C PHE A 53 -12.17 3.02 -4.73
N ALA A 54 -13.38 2.63 -4.32
CA ALA A 54 -14.50 3.55 -4.21
C ALA A 54 -14.47 4.29 -2.87
N GLN A 55 -13.98 3.62 -1.83
CA GLN A 55 -13.78 4.17 -0.49
C GLN A 55 -12.68 3.37 0.18
N VAL A 56 -12.08 3.94 1.22
CA VAL A 56 -10.87 3.35 1.82
C VAL A 56 -11.16 2.60 3.12
N GLY A 57 -12.21 2.93 3.79
CA GLY A 57 -12.55 2.31 5.06
C GLY A 57 -12.55 3.33 6.19
N THR A 58 -12.86 2.86 7.40
CA THR A 58 -12.96 3.70 8.58
C THR A 58 -11.58 3.96 9.18
N PRO A 59 -11.43 5.02 10.01
CA PRO A 59 -10.19 5.22 10.76
C PRO A 59 -9.80 4.00 11.59
N PHE A 60 -10.77 3.30 12.15
CA PHE A 60 -10.50 2.07 12.90
C PHE A 60 -9.83 1.02 12.03
N GLU A 61 -10.34 0.81 10.81
CA GLU A 61 -9.78 -0.15 9.87
C GLU A 61 -8.36 0.25 9.44
N VAL A 62 -8.10 1.53 9.30
CA VAL A 62 -6.74 2.04 8.99
C VAL A 62 -5.79 1.70 10.13
N PHE A 63 -6.17 1.92 11.37
CA PHE A 63 -5.34 1.58 12.52
C PHE A 63 -5.08 0.09 12.63
N GLU A 64 -6.10 -0.74 12.33
CA GLU A 64 -5.92 -2.19 12.30
C GLU A 64 -4.91 -2.62 11.25
N LEU A 65 -4.92 -1.98 10.09
CA LEU A 65 -3.96 -2.26 9.02
C LEU A 65 -2.54 -1.91 9.45
N ILE A 66 -2.35 -0.74 10.05
CA ILE A 66 -1.02 -0.31 10.52
C ILE A 66 -0.54 -1.24 11.63
N ARG A 67 -1.44 -1.67 12.53
CA ARG A 67 -1.10 -2.64 13.55
C ARG A 67 -0.63 -3.97 12.94
N LEU A 68 -1.25 -4.37 11.83
CA LEU A 68 -0.81 -5.55 11.09
C LEU A 68 0.63 -5.38 10.59
N TYR A 69 1.01 -4.20 10.13
CA TYR A 69 2.39 -3.93 9.72
C TYR A 69 3.37 -4.18 10.87
N GLU A 70 3.00 -3.77 12.08
CA GLU A 70 3.83 -4.00 13.27
C GLU A 70 3.92 -5.49 13.59
N VAL A 71 2.79 -6.21 13.53
CA VAL A 71 2.74 -7.65 13.77
C VAL A 71 3.59 -8.41 12.75
N LEU A 72 3.55 -7.99 11.49
CA LEU A 72 4.33 -8.59 10.42
C LEU A 72 5.79 -8.13 10.43
N GLN A 73 6.15 -7.22 11.32
CA GLN A 73 7.52 -6.72 11.48
C GLN A 73 8.11 -6.16 10.20
N LEU A 74 7.36 -5.28 9.54
CA LEU A 74 7.88 -4.58 8.37
C LEU A 74 9.12 -3.77 8.77
N PRO A 75 10.21 -3.84 8.00
CA PRO A 75 11.45 -3.20 8.39
C PRO A 75 11.34 -1.67 8.29
N PRO A 76 12.05 -0.93 9.18
CA PRO A 76 12.21 0.51 8.99
C PRO A 76 12.92 0.74 7.66
N GLY A 77 12.51 1.73 6.91
CA GLY A 77 13.05 1.96 5.57
C GLY A 77 12.23 1.34 4.45
N MET A 78 11.17 0.59 4.77
CA MET A 78 10.22 0.19 3.76
C MET A 78 9.55 1.43 3.18
N ARG A 79 9.22 1.40 1.90
CA ARG A 79 8.50 2.48 1.23
C ARG A 79 7.27 1.92 0.55
N ASP A 80 6.14 2.60 0.73
CA ASP A 80 4.89 2.26 0.07
C ASP A 80 4.39 3.48 -0.69
N ALA A 81 4.43 3.41 -2.01
CA ALA A 81 3.86 4.44 -2.88
C ALA A 81 2.44 4.01 -3.24
N VAL A 82 1.47 4.86 -2.91
CA VAL A 82 0.05 4.58 -3.12
C VAL A 82 -0.46 5.41 -4.29
N LEU A 83 -0.97 4.74 -5.31
CA LEU A 83 -1.67 5.41 -6.41
C LEU A 83 -3.10 5.67 -6.00
N LEU A 84 -3.49 6.94 -6.04
CA LEU A 84 -4.76 7.41 -5.51
C LEU A 84 -5.94 7.11 -6.44
N PRO A 85 -7.11 6.77 -5.86
CA PRO A 85 -8.35 6.75 -6.63
C PRO A 85 -8.79 8.18 -6.99
N GLU A 86 -9.77 8.32 -7.87
CA GLU A 86 -10.24 9.63 -8.32
C GLU A 86 -11.20 10.31 -7.33
N SER A 87 -11.90 9.54 -6.50
CA SER A 87 -12.87 10.07 -5.54
C SER A 87 -12.20 10.99 -4.52
N ASP A 88 -12.73 12.20 -4.33
CA ASP A 88 -12.22 13.14 -3.35
C ASP A 88 -12.30 12.58 -1.93
N GLN A 89 -13.38 11.87 -1.61
CA GLN A 89 -13.53 11.25 -0.29
C GLN A 89 -12.49 10.16 -0.08
N ALA A 90 -12.25 9.33 -1.07
CA ALA A 90 -11.24 8.28 -0.96
C ALA A 90 -9.82 8.87 -0.82
N ARG A 91 -9.55 9.97 -1.52
CA ARG A 91 -8.26 10.68 -1.37
C ARG A 91 -8.09 11.26 0.02
N GLU A 92 -9.14 11.80 0.61
CA GLU A 92 -9.11 12.31 1.98
C GLU A 92 -8.81 11.19 2.97
N ASP A 93 -9.47 10.04 2.80
CA ASP A 93 -9.23 8.87 3.63
C ASP A 93 -7.80 8.36 3.48
N MET A 94 -7.24 8.41 2.28
CA MET A 94 -5.84 8.02 2.02
C MET A 94 -4.86 8.95 2.68
N ARG A 95 -5.16 10.25 2.77
CA ARG A 95 -4.31 11.21 3.50
C ARG A 95 -4.24 10.85 4.97
N PHE A 96 -5.36 10.41 5.54
CA PHE A 96 -5.37 9.93 6.92
C PHE A 96 -4.47 8.70 7.09
N TYR A 97 -4.57 7.75 6.16
CA TYR A 97 -3.71 6.55 6.15
C TYR A 97 -2.23 6.94 6.06
N GLU A 98 -1.87 7.85 5.17
CA GLU A 98 -0.49 8.33 5.03
C GLU A 98 0.02 8.93 6.34
N THR A 99 -0.75 9.83 6.94
CA THR A 99 -0.37 10.49 8.18
C THR A 99 -0.22 9.49 9.33
N ALA A 100 -1.19 8.60 9.49
CA ALA A 100 -1.16 7.60 10.57
C ALA A 100 0.02 6.63 10.41
N SER A 101 0.31 6.23 9.18
CA SER A 101 1.44 5.34 8.88
C SER A 101 2.78 6.01 9.17
N ARG A 102 2.94 7.24 8.73
CA ARG A 102 4.18 8.00 8.95
C ARG A 102 4.42 8.26 10.42
N ASN A 103 3.38 8.50 11.20
CA ASN A 103 3.49 8.67 12.65
C ASN A 103 3.99 7.41 13.35
N ARG A 104 3.88 6.26 12.71
CA ARG A 104 4.38 4.97 13.23
C ARG A 104 5.70 4.56 12.61
N GLY A 105 6.32 5.42 11.79
CA GLY A 105 7.64 5.20 11.22
C GLY A 105 7.63 4.50 9.86
N TYR A 106 6.48 4.35 9.21
CA TYR A 106 6.38 3.78 7.88
C TYR A 106 6.39 4.89 6.82
N ASP A 107 7.24 4.76 5.80
CA ASP A 107 7.36 5.78 4.76
C ASP A 107 6.34 5.52 3.66
N VAL A 108 5.13 6.01 3.87
CA VAL A 108 4.01 5.92 2.93
C VAL A 108 3.85 7.27 2.26
N ARG A 109 3.75 7.28 0.93
CA ARG A 109 3.49 8.50 0.16
C ARG A 109 2.43 8.26 -0.91
N LEU A 110 1.65 9.31 -1.19
CA LEU A 110 0.54 9.27 -2.13
C LEU A 110 0.95 9.89 -3.47
N PHE A 111 0.51 9.27 -4.56
CA PHE A 111 0.83 9.73 -5.91
C PHE A 111 -0.39 9.64 -6.81
N VAL A 112 -0.47 10.52 -7.79
CA VAL A 112 -1.45 10.44 -8.88
C VAL A 112 -0.80 9.93 -10.17
N ASP A 113 0.52 10.02 -10.28
CA ASP A 113 1.28 9.60 -11.45
C ASP A 113 2.15 8.39 -11.11
N ARG A 114 1.98 7.31 -11.87
CA ARG A 114 2.68 6.05 -11.65
C ARG A 114 4.20 6.21 -11.79
N GLN A 115 4.66 6.95 -12.79
CA GLN A 115 6.09 7.14 -12.99
C GLN A 115 6.73 7.90 -11.83
N ALA A 116 6.05 8.93 -11.33
CA ALA A 116 6.52 9.67 -10.16
C ALA A 116 6.63 8.76 -8.92
N ALA A 117 5.68 7.85 -8.75
CA ALA A 117 5.72 6.87 -7.66
C ALA A 117 6.93 5.95 -7.78
N ILE A 118 7.17 5.42 -8.97
CA ILE A 118 8.32 4.53 -9.22
C ILE A 118 9.62 5.29 -8.99
N ASP A 119 9.74 6.51 -9.49
CA ASP A 119 10.94 7.33 -9.32
C ASP A 119 11.26 7.57 -7.85
N TRP A 120 10.23 7.81 -7.03
CA TRP A 120 10.42 7.96 -5.59
C TRP A 120 10.87 6.66 -4.92
N LEU A 121 10.29 5.53 -5.33
CA LEU A 121 10.60 4.24 -4.73
C LEU A 121 12.06 3.83 -4.95
N ILE A 122 12.63 4.18 -6.09
CA ILE A 122 14.01 3.77 -6.44
C ILE A 122 15.07 4.81 -6.07
N ARG A 123 14.62 5.93 -5.50
CA ARG A 123 15.52 7.04 -5.17
C ARG A 123 16.53 6.69 -4.07
#